data_fce90c4041e52d2aa6a4ec2fbcca467f
#
_entry.id   fce90c4041e52d2aa6a4ec2fbcca467f
#
_cell.length_a   1.000
_cell.length_b   1.000
_cell.length_c   1.000
_cell.angle_alpha   90.00
_cell.angle_beta   90.00
_cell.angle_gamma   90.00
#
_symmetry.space_group_name_H-M   'P 1'
#
loop_
_entity.id
_entity.type
_entity.pdbx_description
1 polymer ?
#
loop_
_entity_poly.entity_id
_entity_poly.type
_entity_poly.pdbx_seq_one_letter_code
_entity_poly.pdbx_strand_id
1 'polypeptide(L)'
;MQAVKNGDTIRVHYHGRLTNGTTFDSSEGRAPLEFKVGSGMVIKGFDNGVLDMKVGDKKTIEIPVDQAYGQKSPEFIIDFPKANIPADLNPEVGMQLQMSGPEGQVIPVRVVAVAAETITLDGNHPLAGEDLIFDLELVEIV
;
A
#
# COMPACT_ATOMS: atom_id res chain seq x y z
N MET A 1 -21.09 -15.66 20.06
CA MET A 1 -19.75 -15.22 19.61
C MET A 1 -19.69 -13.71 19.60
N GLN A 2 -18.54 -13.18 19.97
CA GLN A 2 -18.32 -11.74 20.01
C GLN A 2 -18.00 -11.20 18.62
N ALA A 3 -18.66 -10.12 18.22
CA ALA A 3 -18.33 -9.42 16.98
C ALA A 3 -17.24 -8.38 17.23
N VAL A 4 -16.44 -8.09 16.19
CA VAL A 4 -15.39 -7.10 16.26
C VAL A 4 -15.97 -5.71 16.46
N LYS A 5 -15.38 -4.96 17.39
CA LYS A 5 -15.74 -3.57 17.70
C LYS A 5 -14.52 -2.68 17.68
N ASN A 6 -14.72 -1.39 17.55
CA ASN A 6 -13.64 -0.41 17.70
C ASN A 6 -12.98 -0.60 19.07
N GLY A 7 -11.66 -0.62 19.08
CA GLY A 7 -10.87 -0.81 20.28
C GLY A 7 -10.47 -2.25 20.55
N ASP A 8 -11.06 -3.21 19.84
CA ASP A 8 -10.65 -4.61 19.96
C ASP A 8 -9.32 -4.82 19.24
N THR A 9 -8.47 -5.67 19.81
CA THR A 9 -7.29 -6.17 19.12
C THR A 9 -7.64 -7.50 18.49
N ILE A 10 -7.39 -7.64 17.20
CA ILE A 10 -7.77 -8.82 16.43
C ILE A 10 -6.61 -9.34 15.63
N ARG A 11 -6.69 -10.61 15.23
CA ARG A 11 -5.78 -11.25 14.28
C ARG A 11 -6.57 -11.70 13.08
N VAL A 12 -6.11 -11.28 11.89
CA VAL A 12 -6.78 -11.63 10.64
C VAL A 12 -5.78 -12.13 9.62
N HIS A 13 -6.19 -13.09 8.82
CA HIS A 13 -5.52 -13.41 7.57
C HIS A 13 -6.15 -12.58 6.46
N TYR A 14 -5.32 -12.12 5.53
CA TYR A 14 -5.79 -11.31 4.44
C TYR A 14 -5.11 -11.68 3.13
N HIS A 15 -5.82 -11.43 2.04
CA HIS A 15 -5.30 -11.53 0.69
C HIS A 15 -5.72 -10.28 -0.07
N GLY A 16 -4.77 -9.40 -0.35
CA GLY A 16 -5.02 -8.14 -1.03
C GLY A 16 -4.74 -8.25 -2.52
N ARG A 17 -5.69 -7.82 -3.33
CA ARG A 17 -5.55 -7.85 -4.78
C ARG A 17 -6.11 -6.58 -5.40
N LEU A 18 -5.64 -6.28 -6.60
CA LEU A 18 -6.16 -5.17 -7.41
C LEU A 18 -7.40 -5.65 -8.17
N THR A 19 -8.14 -4.70 -8.74
CA THR A 19 -9.35 -5.02 -9.52
C THR A 19 -9.06 -5.85 -10.77
N ASN A 20 -7.79 -5.84 -11.24
CA ASN A 20 -7.36 -6.68 -12.36
C ASN A 20 -6.97 -8.10 -11.94
N GLY A 21 -7.09 -8.43 -10.65
CA GLY A 21 -6.75 -9.75 -10.11
C GLY A 21 -5.32 -9.92 -9.64
N THR A 22 -4.48 -8.92 -9.80
CA THR A 22 -3.09 -8.98 -9.35
C THR A 22 -3.00 -8.93 -7.83
N THR A 23 -2.37 -9.92 -7.22
CA THR A 23 -2.13 -9.93 -5.76
C THR A 23 -0.98 -8.98 -5.44
N PHE A 24 -1.20 -8.03 -4.53
CA PHE A 24 -0.15 -7.12 -4.09
C PHE A 24 0.37 -7.43 -2.69
N ASP A 25 -0.41 -8.10 -1.86
CA ASP A 25 0.00 -8.51 -0.52
C ASP A 25 -0.88 -9.64 -0.02
N SER A 26 -0.36 -10.44 0.90
CA SER A 26 -1.08 -11.56 1.48
C SER A 26 -0.41 -11.99 2.77
N SER A 27 -1.21 -12.46 3.73
CA SER A 27 -0.69 -13.09 4.94
C SER A 27 -0.55 -14.61 4.78
N GLU A 28 -0.86 -15.15 3.61
CA GLU A 28 -0.76 -16.59 3.36
C GLU A 28 0.67 -17.10 3.59
N GLY A 29 0.81 -18.16 4.35
CA GLY A 29 2.12 -18.70 4.73
C GLY A 29 2.83 -17.93 5.84
N ARG A 30 2.19 -16.91 6.41
CA ARG A 30 2.74 -16.09 7.49
C ARG A 30 1.81 -16.08 8.69
N ALA A 31 2.27 -15.49 9.81
CA ALA A 31 1.39 -15.25 10.95
C ALA A 31 0.28 -14.26 10.56
N PRO A 32 -0.91 -14.38 11.16
CA PRO A 32 -1.98 -13.42 10.89
C PRO A 32 -1.57 -12.01 11.34
N LEU A 33 -2.15 -11.01 10.67
CA LEU A 33 -1.95 -9.62 11.02
C LEU A 33 -2.67 -9.30 12.32
N GLU A 34 -1.95 -8.78 13.30
CA GLU A 34 -2.53 -8.32 14.56
C GLU A 34 -2.57 -6.80 14.58
N PHE A 35 -3.73 -6.24 14.86
CA PHE A 35 -3.88 -4.78 14.97
C PHE A 35 -5.07 -4.43 15.84
N LYS A 36 -5.05 -3.20 16.36
CA LYS A 36 -6.16 -2.65 17.14
C LYS A 36 -7.13 -1.93 16.20
N VAL A 37 -8.39 -2.35 16.21
CA VAL A 37 -9.43 -1.81 15.34
C VAL A 37 -9.72 -0.35 15.72
N GLY A 38 -9.76 0.52 14.73
CA GLY A 38 -10.03 1.93 14.93
C GLY A 38 -8.82 2.76 15.32
N SER A 39 -7.62 2.15 15.39
CA SER A 39 -6.40 2.85 15.80
C SER A 39 -5.66 3.56 14.68
N GLY A 40 -6.07 3.32 13.42
CA GLY A 40 -5.36 3.85 12.27
C GLY A 40 -4.10 3.10 11.88
N MET A 41 -3.88 1.91 12.44
CA MET A 41 -2.72 1.07 12.09
C MET A 41 -2.79 0.51 10.68
N VAL A 42 -3.99 0.40 10.13
CA VAL A 42 -4.25 -0.09 8.77
C VAL A 42 -5.06 0.96 8.01
N ILE A 43 -5.17 0.81 6.70
CA ILE A 43 -5.97 1.74 5.90
C ILE A 43 -7.43 1.73 6.35
N LYS A 44 -8.09 2.87 6.20
CA LYS A 44 -9.43 3.09 6.74
C LYS A 44 -10.45 2.05 6.28
N GLY A 45 -10.43 1.70 5.01
CA GLY A 45 -11.36 0.71 4.46
C GLY A 45 -11.16 -0.69 5.07
N PHE A 46 -9.91 -1.05 5.36
CA PHE A 46 -9.60 -2.31 6.02
C PHE A 46 -10.11 -2.30 7.47
N ASP A 47 -9.85 -1.22 8.17
CA ASP A 47 -10.27 -1.03 9.56
C ASP A 47 -11.79 -1.13 9.71
N ASN A 48 -12.53 -0.49 8.81
CA ASN A 48 -13.99 -0.56 8.78
C ASN A 48 -14.51 -1.92 8.32
N GLY A 49 -13.77 -2.58 7.44
CA GLY A 49 -14.19 -3.85 6.84
C GLY A 49 -14.23 -5.01 7.83
N VAL A 50 -13.42 -4.96 8.88
CA VAL A 50 -13.40 -6.04 9.90
C VAL A 50 -14.47 -5.88 10.96
N LEU A 51 -15.14 -4.73 11.04
CA LEU A 51 -16.19 -4.52 12.04
C LEU A 51 -17.33 -5.51 11.84
N ASP A 52 -17.89 -5.98 12.95
CA ASP A 52 -18.98 -6.94 13.01
C ASP A 52 -18.64 -8.37 12.53
N MET A 53 -17.36 -8.63 12.20
CA MET A 53 -16.92 -10.00 11.92
C MET A 53 -16.80 -10.80 13.23
N LYS A 54 -17.03 -12.09 13.11
CA LYS A 54 -16.85 -13.04 14.22
C LYS A 54 -15.71 -13.98 13.89
N VAL A 55 -15.12 -14.59 14.91
CA VAL A 55 -14.03 -15.57 14.72
C VAL A 55 -14.49 -16.67 13.77
N GLY A 56 -13.70 -16.90 12.73
CA GLY A 56 -14.00 -17.87 11.68
C GLY A 56 -14.75 -17.30 10.48
N ASP A 57 -15.21 -16.05 10.57
CA ASP A 57 -15.90 -15.41 9.44
C ASP A 57 -14.91 -15.07 8.33
N LYS A 58 -15.36 -15.25 7.11
CA LYS A 58 -14.65 -14.82 5.91
C LYS A 58 -15.44 -13.73 5.21
N LYS A 59 -14.76 -12.71 4.73
CA LYS A 59 -15.41 -11.59 4.11
C LYS A 59 -14.51 -11.04 2.99
N THR A 60 -15.12 -10.67 1.87
CA THR A 60 -14.44 -9.95 0.81
C THR A 60 -14.90 -8.51 0.85
N ILE A 61 -13.95 -7.58 0.92
CA ILE A 61 -14.24 -6.16 0.93
C ILE A 61 -13.56 -5.48 -0.25
N GLU A 62 -14.22 -4.46 -0.77
CA GLU A 62 -13.67 -3.59 -1.79
C GLU A 62 -13.42 -2.22 -1.15
N ILE A 63 -12.19 -1.74 -1.28
CA ILE A 63 -11.77 -0.47 -0.69
C ILE A 63 -11.55 0.51 -1.83
N PRO A 64 -12.41 1.54 -1.98
CA PRO A 64 -12.20 2.54 -3.01
C PRO A 64 -10.93 3.35 -2.75
N VAL A 65 -10.39 3.92 -3.80
CA VAL A 65 -9.10 4.63 -3.78
C VAL A 65 -9.02 5.68 -2.68
N ASP A 66 -10.08 6.40 -2.41
CA ASP A 66 -10.11 7.45 -1.39
C ASP A 66 -10.08 6.91 0.05
N GLN A 67 -10.40 5.64 0.26
CA GLN A 67 -10.28 4.97 1.55
C GLN A 67 -9.08 4.01 1.60
N ALA A 68 -8.34 3.88 0.51
CA ALA A 68 -7.11 3.11 0.42
C ALA A 68 -5.90 4.05 0.53
N TYR A 69 -5.06 4.11 -0.49
CA TYR A 69 -3.84 4.93 -0.48
C TYR A 69 -4.04 6.31 -1.13
N GLY A 70 -5.27 6.64 -1.53
CA GLY A 70 -5.61 7.91 -2.13
C GLY A 70 -5.21 8.01 -3.60
N GLN A 71 -5.53 9.12 -4.20
CA GLN A 71 -5.19 9.41 -5.59
C GLN A 71 -3.69 9.69 -5.73
N LYS A 72 -3.15 9.42 -6.92
CA LYS A 72 -1.79 9.84 -7.22
C LYS A 72 -1.71 11.36 -7.23
N SER A 73 -0.69 11.90 -6.59
CA SER A 73 -0.46 13.33 -6.53
C SER A 73 0.56 13.74 -7.60
N PRO A 74 0.23 14.70 -8.48
CA PRO A 74 1.22 15.20 -9.45
C PRO A 74 2.44 15.85 -8.79
N GLU A 75 2.31 16.29 -7.53
CA GLU A 75 3.41 16.89 -6.77
C GLU A 75 4.54 15.90 -6.48
N PHE A 76 4.26 14.60 -6.48
CA PHE A 76 5.26 13.57 -6.27
C PHE A 76 5.88 13.07 -7.58
N ILE A 77 5.46 13.63 -8.71
CA ILE A 77 6.06 13.33 -10.01
C ILE A 77 7.00 14.48 -10.36
N ILE A 78 8.30 14.18 -10.48
CA ILE A 78 9.32 15.20 -10.72
C ILE A 78 10.23 14.83 -11.88
N ASP A 79 10.72 15.84 -12.60
CA ASP A 79 11.78 15.68 -13.58
C ASP A 79 13.11 15.89 -12.89
N PHE A 80 14.03 14.95 -13.08
CA PHE A 80 15.35 14.97 -12.44
C PHE A 80 16.44 15.02 -13.51
N PRO A 81 17.38 15.99 -13.44
CA PRO A 81 18.44 16.09 -14.44
C PRO A 81 19.37 14.87 -14.42
N LYS A 82 19.67 14.31 -15.58
CA LYS A 82 20.61 13.19 -15.68
C LYS A 82 22.02 13.56 -15.21
N ALA A 83 22.36 14.82 -15.28
CA ALA A 83 23.68 15.32 -14.82
C ALA A 83 23.87 15.11 -13.31
N ASN A 84 22.79 14.99 -12.53
CA ASN A 84 22.85 14.76 -11.10
C ASN A 84 22.78 13.28 -10.72
N ILE A 85 22.79 12.39 -11.71
CA ILE A 85 22.75 10.94 -11.50
C ILE A 85 24.19 10.41 -11.61
N PRO A 86 24.60 9.43 -10.77
CA PRO A 86 25.92 8.81 -10.93
C PRO A 86 26.12 8.25 -12.34
N ALA A 87 27.33 8.40 -12.87
CA ALA A 87 27.63 8.02 -14.26
C ALA A 87 27.48 6.51 -14.51
N ASP A 88 27.58 5.68 -13.47
CA ASP A 88 27.45 4.24 -13.55
C ASP A 88 26.00 3.76 -13.43
N LEU A 89 25.06 4.68 -13.19
CA LEU A 89 23.64 4.37 -13.13
C LEU A 89 22.99 4.66 -14.49
N ASN A 90 22.39 3.63 -15.08
CA ASN A 90 21.62 3.78 -16.33
C ASN A 90 20.13 3.65 -16.01
N PRO A 91 19.42 4.76 -15.80
CA PRO A 91 18.01 4.69 -15.46
C PRO A 91 17.16 4.18 -16.63
N GLU A 92 16.25 3.27 -16.33
CA GLU A 92 15.33 2.71 -17.30
C GLU A 92 13.90 2.81 -16.76
N VAL A 93 12.91 2.89 -17.64
CA VAL A 93 11.51 2.92 -17.26
C VAL A 93 11.18 1.65 -16.46
N GLY A 94 10.54 1.84 -15.31
CA GLY A 94 10.20 0.75 -14.38
C GLY A 94 11.23 0.49 -13.30
N MET A 95 12.42 1.08 -13.39
CA MET A 95 13.47 0.93 -12.39
C MET A 95 13.07 1.65 -11.09
N GLN A 96 13.32 1.01 -9.95
CA GLN A 96 13.12 1.64 -8.64
C GLN A 96 14.43 2.26 -8.15
N LEU A 97 14.35 3.50 -7.71
CA LEU A 97 15.47 4.25 -7.16
C LEU A 97 15.10 4.76 -5.77
N GLN A 98 16.09 5.26 -5.06
CA GLN A 98 15.89 5.92 -3.77
C GLN A 98 16.42 7.33 -3.83
N MET A 99 15.62 8.30 -3.38
CA MET A 99 16.02 9.69 -3.27
C MET A 99 16.22 10.06 -1.81
N SER A 100 17.26 10.84 -1.53
CA SER A 100 17.47 11.41 -0.20
C SER A 100 16.68 12.70 -0.08
N GLY A 101 15.83 12.80 0.93
CA GLY A 101 15.10 14.01 1.25
C GLY A 101 15.94 15.01 2.02
N PRO A 102 15.45 16.25 2.21
CA PRO A 102 16.20 17.31 2.87
C PRO A 102 16.50 17.04 4.35
N GLU A 103 15.77 16.14 4.97
CA GLU A 103 15.99 15.75 6.36
C GLU A 103 16.71 14.42 6.51
N GLY A 104 17.31 13.92 5.44
CA GLY A 104 18.03 12.65 5.43
C GLY A 104 17.15 11.43 5.24
N GLN A 105 15.84 11.60 5.05
CA GLN A 105 14.96 10.48 4.79
C GLN A 105 15.19 9.91 3.39
N VAL A 106 14.97 8.62 3.24
CA VAL A 106 15.04 7.94 1.95
C VAL A 106 13.64 7.73 1.41
N ILE A 107 13.38 8.22 0.21
CA ILE A 107 12.07 8.13 -0.44
C ILE A 107 12.21 7.19 -1.65
N PRO A 108 11.48 6.07 -1.70
CA PRO A 108 11.49 5.23 -2.89
C PRO A 108 10.73 5.91 -4.03
N VAL A 109 11.32 5.88 -5.22
CA VAL A 109 10.73 6.47 -6.43
C VAL A 109 10.87 5.49 -7.58
N ARG A 110 10.01 5.62 -8.57
CA ARG A 110 10.06 4.78 -9.77
C ARG A 110 10.28 5.64 -10.99
N VAL A 111 11.13 5.17 -11.89
CA VAL A 111 11.35 5.84 -13.18
C VAL A 111 10.15 5.54 -14.09
N VAL A 112 9.45 6.59 -14.50
CA VAL A 112 8.27 6.47 -15.37
C VAL A 112 8.53 6.96 -16.79
N ALA A 113 9.58 7.76 -16.99
CA ALA A 113 9.98 8.21 -18.31
C ALA A 113 11.48 8.55 -18.32
N VAL A 114 12.13 8.34 -19.46
CA VAL A 114 13.54 8.68 -19.66
C VAL A 114 13.65 9.53 -20.93
N ALA A 115 14.14 10.75 -20.77
CA ALA A 115 14.40 11.67 -21.87
C ALA A 115 15.92 11.81 -22.10
N ALA A 116 16.32 12.63 -23.08
CA ALA A 116 17.72 12.79 -23.41
C ALA A 116 18.54 13.38 -22.27
N GLU A 117 17.99 14.34 -21.53
CA GLU A 117 18.71 15.08 -20.48
C GLU A 117 18.08 14.92 -19.09
N THR A 118 16.88 14.36 -18.99
CA THR A 118 16.15 14.22 -17.73
C THR A 118 15.48 12.85 -17.64
N ILE A 119 15.18 12.48 -16.40
CA ILE A 119 14.29 11.34 -16.14
C ILE A 119 13.12 11.85 -15.31
N THR A 120 11.97 11.22 -15.48
CA THR A 120 10.77 11.52 -14.68
C THR A 120 10.63 10.46 -13.61
N LEU A 121 10.54 10.88 -12.35
CA LEU A 121 10.44 10.02 -11.19
C LEU A 121 9.07 10.20 -10.54
N ASP A 122 8.46 9.08 -10.12
CA ASP A 122 7.17 9.05 -9.45
C ASP A 122 7.38 8.53 -8.03
N GLY A 123 7.18 9.41 -7.04
CA GLY A 123 7.29 9.08 -5.62
C GLY A 123 5.97 8.70 -4.96
N ASN A 124 4.89 8.55 -5.73
CA ASN A 124 3.61 8.09 -5.19
C ASN A 124 3.73 6.64 -4.73
N HIS A 125 2.89 6.28 -3.75
CA HIS A 125 2.78 4.89 -3.32
C HIS A 125 2.38 4.02 -4.53
N PRO A 126 2.97 2.80 -4.67
CA PRO A 126 2.64 1.94 -5.82
C PRO A 126 1.16 1.63 -5.98
N LEU A 127 0.40 1.65 -4.89
CA LEU A 127 -1.03 1.38 -4.88
C LEU A 127 -1.89 2.65 -4.92
N ALA A 128 -1.28 3.83 -4.98
CA ALA A 128 -2.02 5.07 -5.09
C ALA A 128 -2.78 5.11 -6.42
N GLY A 129 -4.02 5.59 -6.39
CA GLY A 129 -4.89 5.63 -7.55
C GLY A 129 -5.59 4.32 -7.88
N GLU A 130 -5.43 3.30 -7.02
CA GLU A 130 -6.00 1.97 -7.24
C GLU A 130 -7.07 1.64 -6.20
N ASP A 131 -8.18 1.06 -6.66
CA ASP A 131 -9.12 0.41 -5.76
C ASP A 131 -8.55 -0.94 -5.34
N LEU A 132 -8.76 -1.31 -4.09
CA LEU A 132 -8.20 -2.53 -3.52
C LEU A 132 -9.32 -3.50 -3.14
N ILE A 133 -9.02 -4.80 -3.26
CA ILE A 133 -9.94 -5.86 -2.84
C ILE A 133 -9.19 -6.71 -1.81
N PHE A 134 -9.81 -6.91 -0.65
CA PHE A 134 -9.25 -7.76 0.40
C PHE A 134 -10.19 -8.91 0.71
N ASP A 135 -9.66 -10.12 0.69
CA ASP A 135 -10.32 -11.29 1.26
C ASP A 135 -9.81 -11.44 2.68
N LEU A 136 -10.71 -11.39 3.64
CA LEU A 136 -10.38 -11.39 5.07
C LEU A 136 -10.91 -12.65 5.75
N GLU A 137 -10.14 -13.15 6.71
CA GLU A 137 -10.57 -14.22 7.62
C GLU A 137 -10.20 -13.82 9.03
N LEU A 138 -11.18 -13.67 9.90
CA LEU A 138 -10.94 -13.36 11.31
C LEU A 138 -10.50 -14.62 12.04
N VAL A 139 -9.28 -14.60 12.55
CA VAL A 139 -8.68 -15.75 13.25
C VAL A 139 -8.98 -15.69 14.72
N GLU A 140 -8.83 -14.52 15.33
CA GLU A 140 -8.93 -14.37 16.79
C GLU A 140 -9.28 -12.93 17.17
N ILE A 141 -10.02 -12.78 18.26
CA ILE A 141 -10.19 -11.51 18.97
C ILE A 141 -9.38 -11.64 20.27
N VAL A 142 -8.35 -10.84 20.38
CA VAL A 142 -7.42 -10.91 21.52
C VAL A 142 -8.04 -10.28 22.78
#